data_b0b4d419b1696af5d5f685ae166b7baf
#
_entry.id   b0b4d419b1696af5d5f685ae166b7baf
#
_cell.length_a   1.000
_cell.length_b   1.000
_cell.length_c   1.000
_cell.angle_alpha   90.00
_cell.angle_beta   90.00
_cell.angle_gamma   90.00
#
_symmetry.space_group_name_H-M   'P 1'
#
loop_
_entity.id
_entity.type
_entity.pdbx_description
1 polymer ?
#
loop_
_entity_poly.entity_id
_entity_poly.type
_entity_poly.pdbx_seq_one_letter_code
_entity_poly.pdbx_strand_id
1 'polypeptide(L)'
;DIVTSMAGITIEVLNTDAEGRLILCDALTYVEQQYEPSLCIDMATLTGACVVALGSAATGLFSNHSALGRALLNAGEQIGDRAWELPLWPEYDENIRSDFADIANIATRNGREAGAIIGATFLHRFTRKMKWAHLDIAGTAWVGKKATGRPVPLLTQYLLNVAAKKSDD
;
A
#
# COMPACT_ATOMS: atom_id res chain seq x y z
N ASP A 1 16.55 16.99 -3.09
CA ASP A 1 17.61 15.99 -2.89
C ASP A 1 17.25 14.69 -3.61
N ILE A 2 18.29 13.92 -4.00
CA ILE A 2 18.12 12.59 -4.57
C ILE A 2 18.74 11.59 -3.59
N VAL A 3 17.97 10.56 -3.26
CA VAL A 3 18.41 9.47 -2.41
C VAL A 3 18.39 8.15 -3.18
N THR A 4 19.23 7.20 -2.80
CA THR A 4 19.22 5.86 -3.40
C THR A 4 18.61 4.88 -2.41
N SER A 5 17.57 4.17 -2.84
CA SER A 5 16.92 3.13 -2.05
C SER A 5 17.78 1.87 -1.93
N MET A 6 17.41 0.97 -1.01
CA MET A 6 18.03 -0.35 -0.88
C MET A 6 17.94 -1.18 -2.17
N ALA A 7 16.92 -0.96 -3.00
CA ALA A 7 16.78 -1.61 -4.31
C ALA A 7 17.69 -1.02 -5.40
N GLY A 8 18.49 0.02 -5.11
CA GLY A 8 19.32 0.74 -6.06
C GLY A 8 18.55 1.74 -6.93
N ILE A 9 17.26 1.93 -6.69
CA ILE A 9 16.42 2.93 -7.39
C ILE A 9 16.69 4.30 -6.79
N THR A 10 16.98 5.28 -7.64
CA THR A 10 17.17 6.67 -7.23
C THR A 10 15.82 7.39 -7.12
N ILE A 11 15.64 8.17 -6.06
CA ILE A 11 14.37 8.83 -5.73
C ILE A 11 14.62 10.32 -5.54
N GLU A 12 13.95 11.13 -6.33
CA GLU A 12 13.91 12.58 -6.12
C GLU A 12 12.92 12.92 -5.01
N VAL A 13 13.42 13.52 -3.93
CA VAL A 13 12.59 13.95 -2.78
C VAL A 13 12.09 15.36 -3.04
N LEU A 14 10.84 15.47 -3.47
CA LEU A 14 10.15 16.73 -3.75
C LEU A 14 9.29 17.21 -2.58
N ASN A 15 8.87 16.30 -1.71
CA ASN A 15 8.11 16.61 -0.50
C ASN A 15 8.57 15.76 0.67
N THR A 16 9.02 16.39 1.73
CA THR A 16 9.50 15.72 2.93
C THR A 16 8.37 15.12 3.79
N ASP A 17 7.12 15.60 3.64
CA ASP A 17 5.95 15.01 4.31
C ASP A 17 5.49 13.68 3.67
N ALA A 18 6.14 13.25 2.60
CA ALA A 18 5.95 11.93 1.98
C ALA A 18 7.12 10.97 2.35
N GLU A 19 7.56 10.99 3.59
CA GLU A 19 8.68 10.20 4.12
C GLU A 19 8.31 8.74 4.35
N GLY A 20 7.07 8.46 4.73
CA GLY A 20 6.63 7.10 5.07
C GLY A 20 6.86 6.10 3.94
N ARG A 21 6.63 6.49 2.69
CA ARG A 21 6.89 5.64 1.53
C ARG A 21 8.37 5.41 1.26
N LEU A 22 9.25 6.34 1.65
CA LEU A 22 10.71 6.18 1.54
C LEU A 22 11.23 5.13 2.52
N ILE A 23 10.65 5.06 3.71
CA ILE A 23 10.97 4.02 4.71
C ILE A 23 10.42 2.68 4.26
N LEU A 24 9.16 2.66 3.79
CA LEU A 24 8.49 1.42 3.36
C LEU A 24 9.16 0.79 2.13
N CYS A 25 9.65 1.56 1.18
CA CYS A 25 10.28 0.99 0.00
C CYS A 25 11.53 0.16 0.35
N ASP A 26 12.32 0.58 1.32
CA ASP A 26 13.48 -0.16 1.81
C ASP A 26 13.05 -1.36 2.65
N ALA A 27 12.04 -1.22 3.50
CA ALA A 27 11.49 -2.33 4.27
C ALA A 27 10.92 -3.44 3.36
N LEU A 28 10.19 -3.08 2.31
CA LEU A 28 9.64 -4.02 1.32
C LEU A 28 10.76 -4.73 0.54
N THR A 29 11.78 -3.98 0.12
CA THR A 29 12.98 -4.55 -0.53
C THR A 29 13.70 -5.51 0.39
N TYR A 30 13.88 -5.15 1.67
CA TYR A 30 14.50 -6.00 2.67
C TYR A 30 13.73 -7.31 2.87
N VAL A 31 12.41 -7.23 3.01
CA VAL A 31 11.53 -8.40 3.16
C VAL A 31 11.63 -9.32 1.95
N GLU A 32 11.61 -8.77 0.72
CA GLU A 32 11.77 -9.56 -0.50
C GLU A 32 13.10 -10.30 -0.51
N GLN A 33 14.20 -9.61 -0.22
CA GLN A 33 15.56 -10.17 -0.34
C GLN A 33 15.92 -11.16 0.77
N GLN A 34 15.42 -10.94 2.00
CA GLN A 34 15.83 -11.74 3.16
C GLN A 34 14.89 -12.92 3.44
N TYR A 35 13.61 -12.79 3.11
CA TYR A 35 12.60 -13.77 3.49
C TYR A 35 11.94 -14.48 2.30
N GLU A 36 12.06 -13.96 1.09
CA GLU A 36 11.41 -14.50 -0.12
C GLU A 36 9.96 -14.93 0.14
N PRO A 37 9.09 -14.03 0.66
CA PRO A 37 7.77 -14.41 1.14
C PRO A 37 6.88 -14.84 -0.01
N SER A 38 5.98 -15.81 0.23
CA SER A 38 4.98 -16.22 -0.75
C SER A 38 3.98 -15.11 -1.09
N LEU A 39 3.78 -14.18 -0.16
CA LEU A 39 3.07 -12.90 -0.33
C LEU A 39 3.48 -11.92 0.77
N CYS A 40 3.31 -10.63 0.52
CA CYS A 40 3.54 -9.57 1.49
C CYS A 40 2.29 -8.67 1.57
N ILE A 41 1.90 -8.34 2.80
CA ILE A 41 0.86 -7.34 3.07
C ILE A 41 1.48 -6.30 3.99
N ASP A 42 1.54 -5.07 3.55
CA ASP A 42 1.94 -3.95 4.39
C ASP A 42 0.76 -3.03 4.70
N MET A 43 0.87 -2.29 5.78
CA MET A 43 -0.14 -1.33 6.20
C MET A 43 0.51 -0.08 6.77
N ALA A 44 0.00 1.07 6.36
CA ALA A 44 0.46 2.35 6.86
C ALA A 44 -0.66 3.41 6.80
N THR A 45 -0.54 4.43 7.61
CA THR A 45 -1.29 5.69 7.48
C THR A 45 -0.62 6.53 6.40
N LEU A 46 -0.66 6.04 5.14
CA LEU A 46 0.23 6.52 4.10
C LEU A 46 -0.17 7.87 3.54
N THR A 47 -1.47 8.06 3.25
CA THR A 47 -1.89 9.25 2.53
C THR A 47 -3.14 9.92 3.11
N GLY A 48 -3.08 11.25 3.25
CA GLY A 48 -4.28 12.05 3.49
C GLY A 48 -5.29 11.98 2.34
N ALA A 49 -4.83 11.67 1.13
CA ALA A 49 -5.68 11.48 -0.04
C ALA A 49 -6.62 10.27 0.10
N CYS A 50 -6.19 9.21 0.78
CA CYS A 50 -7.05 8.07 1.10
C CYS A 50 -8.19 8.49 2.04
N VAL A 51 -7.91 9.35 3.02
CA VAL A 51 -8.94 9.93 3.91
C VAL A 51 -9.96 10.74 3.12
N VAL A 52 -9.50 11.53 2.16
CA VAL A 52 -10.40 12.33 1.29
C VAL A 52 -11.27 11.43 0.41
N ALA A 53 -10.71 10.33 -0.11
CA ALA A 53 -11.41 9.43 -1.03
C ALA A 53 -12.43 8.54 -0.31
N LEU A 54 -12.07 7.96 0.85
CA LEU A 54 -12.83 6.88 1.50
C LEU A 54 -13.34 7.24 2.89
N GLY A 55 -12.93 8.39 3.44
CA GLY A 55 -13.25 8.79 4.80
C GLY A 55 -12.70 7.81 5.82
N SER A 56 -13.48 7.57 6.88
CA SER A 56 -13.18 6.60 7.95
C SER A 56 -13.94 5.27 7.81
N ALA A 57 -14.71 5.11 6.74
CA ALA A 57 -15.58 3.95 6.56
C ALA A 57 -14.81 2.71 6.05
N ALA A 58 -13.86 2.90 5.16
CA ALA A 58 -13.12 1.83 4.53
C ALA A 58 -11.62 2.12 4.48
N THR A 59 -10.81 1.09 4.63
CA THR A 59 -9.36 1.10 4.38
C THR A 59 -9.10 1.11 2.88
N GLY A 60 -8.14 1.89 2.39
CA GLY A 60 -7.70 1.82 1.00
C GLY A 60 -6.90 0.55 0.75
N LEU A 61 -7.32 -0.26 -0.22
CA LEU A 61 -6.60 -1.47 -0.62
C LEU A 61 -5.98 -1.27 -2.00
N PHE A 62 -4.75 -1.67 -2.14
CA PHE A 62 -4.03 -1.76 -3.41
C PHE A 62 -3.36 -3.13 -3.50
N SER A 63 -3.42 -3.78 -4.67
CA SER A 63 -2.76 -5.08 -4.84
C SER A 63 -2.27 -5.27 -6.27
N ASN A 64 -1.08 -5.83 -6.43
CA ASN A 64 -0.57 -6.29 -7.71
C ASN A 64 -1.01 -7.73 -8.05
N HIS A 65 -1.82 -8.36 -7.17
CA HIS A 65 -2.30 -9.73 -7.32
C HIS A 65 -3.80 -9.81 -7.03
N SER A 66 -4.62 -9.89 -8.06
CA SER A 66 -6.08 -9.78 -7.97
C SER A 66 -6.76 -10.81 -7.03
N ALA A 67 -6.21 -12.03 -6.92
CA ALA A 67 -6.77 -13.02 -5.99
C ALA A 67 -6.49 -12.64 -4.53
N LEU A 68 -5.33 -12.03 -4.23
CA LEU A 68 -5.01 -11.52 -2.91
C LEU A 68 -5.92 -10.34 -2.55
N GLY A 69 -6.07 -9.38 -3.47
CA GLY A 69 -6.97 -8.24 -3.27
C GLY A 69 -8.40 -8.69 -2.95
N ARG A 70 -8.97 -9.57 -3.77
CA ARG A 70 -10.33 -10.12 -3.52
C ARG A 70 -10.44 -10.87 -2.20
N ALA A 71 -9.42 -11.64 -1.81
CA ALA A 71 -9.44 -12.37 -0.55
C ALA A 71 -9.46 -11.43 0.67
N LEU A 72 -8.70 -10.32 0.61
CA LEU A 72 -8.69 -9.30 1.65
C LEU A 72 -10.01 -8.52 1.72
N LEU A 73 -10.59 -8.15 0.57
CA LEU A 73 -11.91 -7.52 0.52
C LEU A 73 -12.97 -8.40 1.16
N ASN A 74 -13.05 -9.67 0.76
CA ASN A 74 -14.01 -10.61 1.30
C ASN A 74 -13.84 -10.81 2.81
N ALA A 75 -12.60 -10.93 3.30
CA ALA A 75 -12.32 -11.05 4.73
C ALA A 75 -12.80 -9.82 5.51
N GLY A 76 -12.53 -8.62 4.98
CA GLY A 76 -12.98 -7.36 5.58
C GLY A 76 -14.49 -7.24 5.63
N GLU A 77 -15.20 -7.69 4.60
CA GLU A 77 -16.68 -7.69 4.59
C GLU A 77 -17.26 -8.68 5.60
N GLN A 78 -16.70 -9.88 5.71
CA GLN A 78 -17.15 -10.91 6.66
C GLN A 78 -17.12 -10.42 8.10
N ILE A 79 -16.14 -9.61 8.47
CA ILE A 79 -15.93 -9.16 9.86
C ILE A 79 -16.36 -7.70 10.09
N GLY A 80 -16.84 -7.00 9.06
CA GLY A 80 -17.21 -5.58 9.17
C GLY A 80 -16.03 -4.59 9.22
N ASP A 81 -14.79 -5.05 9.00
CA ASP A 81 -13.59 -4.22 8.87
C ASP A 81 -13.27 -4.01 7.39
N ARG A 82 -14.10 -3.21 6.72
CA ARG A 82 -14.13 -3.10 5.27
C ARG A 82 -12.93 -2.39 4.69
N ALA A 83 -12.48 -2.86 3.52
CA ALA A 83 -11.57 -2.19 2.64
C ALA A 83 -12.24 -1.90 1.28
N TRP A 84 -11.65 -0.98 0.50
CA TRP A 84 -12.06 -0.69 -0.86
C TRP A 84 -10.84 -0.67 -1.76
N GLU A 85 -10.86 -1.45 -2.86
CA GLU A 85 -9.73 -1.55 -3.78
C GLU A 85 -9.70 -0.36 -4.73
N LEU A 86 -8.55 0.28 -4.81
CA LEU A 86 -8.22 1.35 -5.72
C LEU A 86 -7.24 0.84 -6.79
N PRO A 87 -7.24 1.41 -8.01
CA PRO A 87 -6.47 0.86 -9.12
C PRO A 87 -4.96 1.05 -8.95
N LEU A 88 -4.20 0.11 -9.53
CA LEU A 88 -2.74 0.18 -9.72
C LEU A 88 -2.43 0.00 -11.23
N TRP A 89 -2.92 0.90 -12.05
CA TRP A 89 -2.74 0.79 -13.51
C TRP A 89 -1.40 1.41 -13.94
N PRO A 90 -0.80 0.92 -15.04
CA PRO A 90 0.47 1.43 -15.54
C PRO A 90 0.47 2.93 -15.85
N GLU A 91 -0.68 3.51 -16.17
CA GLU A 91 -0.85 4.93 -16.45
C GLU A 91 -0.42 5.82 -15.30
N TYR A 92 -0.51 5.33 -14.06
CA TYR A 92 -0.07 6.08 -12.87
C TYR A 92 1.45 6.11 -12.69
N ASP A 93 2.20 5.18 -13.31
CA ASP A 93 3.68 5.18 -13.28
C ASP A 93 4.26 6.47 -13.87
N GLU A 94 3.60 7.06 -14.89
CA GLU A 94 4.03 8.31 -15.50
C GLU A 94 3.98 9.51 -14.52
N ASN A 95 3.12 9.44 -13.52
CA ASN A 95 2.96 10.52 -12.56
C ASN A 95 4.10 10.61 -11.54
N ILE A 96 4.87 9.55 -11.35
CA ILE A 96 6.03 9.52 -10.45
C ILE A 96 7.37 9.58 -11.18
N ARG A 97 7.40 9.86 -12.49
CA ARG A 97 8.66 10.05 -13.23
C ARG A 97 9.37 11.28 -12.75
N SER A 98 10.70 11.20 -12.63
CA SER A 98 11.59 12.33 -12.41
C SER A 98 12.44 12.61 -13.64
N ASP A 99 12.81 13.85 -13.85
CA ASP A 99 13.79 14.22 -14.86
C ASP A 99 15.24 14.06 -14.35
N PHE A 100 15.43 13.83 -13.05
CA PHE A 100 16.74 13.80 -12.40
C PHE A 100 17.06 12.48 -11.68
N ALA A 101 16.06 11.62 -11.49
CA ALA A 101 16.16 10.33 -10.81
C ALA A 101 15.26 9.30 -11.51
N ASP A 102 15.31 8.04 -11.07
CA ASP A 102 14.42 7.00 -11.62
C ASP A 102 12.95 7.29 -11.35
N ILE A 103 12.64 7.79 -10.15
CA ILE A 103 11.29 8.18 -9.73
C ILE A 103 11.33 9.39 -8.78
N ALA A 104 10.17 10.03 -8.57
CA ALA A 104 9.96 11.02 -7.52
C ALA A 104 9.10 10.46 -6.39
N ASN A 105 9.26 11.00 -5.17
CA ASN A 105 8.48 10.53 -4.01
C ASN A 105 7.03 11.04 -3.97
N ILE A 106 6.67 11.99 -4.83
CA ILE A 106 5.29 12.46 -5.04
C ILE A 106 5.01 12.59 -6.55
N ALA A 107 3.75 12.89 -6.90
CA ALA A 107 3.41 13.18 -8.28
C ALA A 107 4.17 14.41 -8.81
N THR A 108 4.82 14.25 -9.96
CA THR A 108 5.52 15.32 -10.70
C THR A 108 4.62 15.96 -11.76
N ARG A 109 3.53 15.26 -12.12
CA ARG A 109 2.54 15.68 -13.10
C ARG A 109 1.16 15.63 -12.46
N ASN A 110 0.22 16.44 -13.01
CA ASN A 110 -1.18 16.46 -12.58
C ASN A 110 -1.43 16.88 -11.10
N GLY A 111 -0.47 17.56 -10.48
CA GLY A 111 -0.66 18.18 -9.17
C GLY A 111 -0.94 17.17 -8.06
N ARG A 112 -2.11 17.33 -7.38
CA ARG A 112 -2.51 16.48 -6.24
C ARG A 112 -3.50 15.36 -6.61
N GLU A 113 -3.69 15.11 -7.90
CA GLU A 113 -4.62 14.10 -8.37
C GLU A 113 -4.17 12.69 -7.96
N ALA A 114 -5.13 11.81 -7.71
CA ALA A 114 -4.92 10.39 -7.41
C ALA A 114 -3.93 10.10 -6.26
N GLY A 115 -3.80 10.99 -5.27
CA GLY A 115 -2.73 10.95 -4.27
C GLY A 115 -2.56 9.62 -3.55
N ALA A 116 -3.65 8.91 -3.22
CA ALA A 116 -3.59 7.58 -2.62
C ALA A 116 -3.01 6.54 -3.59
N ILE A 117 -3.45 6.59 -4.85
CA ILE A 117 -2.96 5.71 -5.92
C ILE A 117 -1.47 5.97 -6.19
N ILE A 118 -1.05 7.24 -6.22
CA ILE A 118 0.36 7.63 -6.41
C ILE A 118 1.24 7.08 -5.28
N GLY A 119 0.76 7.13 -4.03
CA GLY A 119 1.45 6.52 -2.89
C GLY A 119 1.67 5.02 -3.08
N ALA A 120 0.63 4.30 -3.45
CA ALA A 120 0.70 2.87 -3.72
C ALA A 120 1.51 2.53 -4.98
N THR A 121 1.42 3.34 -6.05
CA THR A 121 2.24 3.20 -7.28
C THR A 121 3.72 3.32 -6.96
N PHE A 122 4.10 4.27 -6.08
CA PHE A 122 5.48 4.38 -5.61
C PHE A 122 5.93 3.09 -4.92
N LEU A 123 5.17 2.54 -3.98
CA LEU A 123 5.50 1.29 -3.28
C LEU A 123 5.54 0.09 -4.25
N HIS A 124 4.65 0.06 -5.24
CA HIS A 124 4.61 -1.01 -6.24
C HIS A 124 5.91 -1.11 -7.06
N ARG A 125 6.69 -0.03 -7.21
CA ARG A 125 8.02 -0.09 -7.85
C ARG A 125 8.97 -1.06 -7.15
N PHE A 126 8.78 -1.30 -5.85
CA PHE A 126 9.62 -2.12 -4.99
C PHE A 126 9.03 -3.50 -4.68
N THR A 127 7.87 -3.84 -5.27
CA THR A 127 7.14 -5.10 -4.97
C THR A 127 6.81 -5.92 -6.20
N ARG A 128 7.41 -5.60 -7.36
CA ARG A 128 7.08 -6.23 -8.66
C ARG A 128 7.39 -7.73 -8.74
N LYS A 129 8.27 -8.23 -7.87
CA LYS A 129 8.71 -9.63 -7.87
C LYS A 129 7.96 -10.50 -6.85
N MET A 130 7.14 -9.91 -5.99
CA MET A 130 6.35 -10.63 -4.99
C MET A 130 4.86 -10.33 -5.13
N LYS A 131 4.00 -11.25 -4.67
CA LYS A 131 2.57 -10.98 -4.51
C LYS A 131 2.41 -9.99 -3.36
N TRP A 132 1.81 -8.86 -3.63
CA TRP A 132 1.77 -7.77 -2.66
C TRP A 132 0.38 -7.12 -2.57
N ALA A 133 0.05 -6.69 -1.37
CA ALA A 133 -1.06 -5.79 -1.09
C ALA A 133 -0.64 -4.73 -0.07
N HIS A 134 -1.11 -3.51 -0.27
CA HIS A 134 -0.98 -2.39 0.66
C HIS A 134 -2.35 -1.99 1.20
N LEU A 135 -2.42 -1.79 2.50
CA LEU A 135 -3.58 -1.27 3.21
C LEU A 135 -3.29 0.15 3.70
N ASP A 136 -3.83 1.17 3.01
CA ASP A 136 -3.76 2.55 3.49
C ASP A 136 -4.83 2.77 4.56
N ILE A 137 -4.39 2.78 5.80
CA ILE A 137 -5.25 2.91 6.99
C ILE A 137 -5.35 4.35 7.52
N ALA A 138 -4.91 5.34 6.75
CA ALA A 138 -4.91 6.74 7.18
C ALA A 138 -6.30 7.21 7.67
N GLY A 139 -7.38 6.76 7.02
CA GLY A 139 -8.74 7.11 7.40
C GLY A 139 -9.34 6.23 8.49
N THR A 140 -8.80 5.04 8.75
CA THR A 140 -9.42 4.02 9.60
C THR A 140 -8.68 3.74 10.90
N ALA A 141 -7.40 4.15 11.00
CA ALA A 141 -6.57 3.89 12.19
C ALA A 141 -7.09 4.60 13.47
N TRP A 142 -7.84 5.70 13.33
CA TRP A 142 -8.23 6.55 14.43
C TRP A 142 -9.71 6.93 14.38
N VAL A 143 -10.34 7.04 15.56
CA VAL A 143 -11.61 7.73 15.76
C VAL A 143 -11.37 8.79 16.83
N GLY A 144 -11.39 10.07 16.41
CA GLY A 144 -10.95 11.17 17.26
C GLY A 144 -9.49 10.97 17.70
N LYS A 145 -9.26 10.77 19.00
CA LYS A 145 -7.93 10.54 19.59
C LYS A 145 -7.66 9.09 19.95
N LYS A 146 -8.55 8.15 19.59
CA LYS A 146 -8.45 6.74 19.98
C LYS A 146 -8.08 5.89 18.77
N ALA A 147 -7.12 4.99 18.93
CA ALA A 147 -6.79 3.97 17.94
C ALA A 147 -7.97 2.98 17.82
N THR A 148 -8.27 2.56 16.59
CA THR A 148 -9.36 1.62 16.30
C THR A 148 -8.92 0.16 16.38
N GLY A 149 -7.63 -0.10 16.22
CA GLY A 149 -7.09 -1.45 16.03
C GLY A 149 -7.25 -1.99 14.60
N ARG A 150 -7.86 -1.24 13.68
CA ARG A 150 -7.94 -1.63 12.26
C ARG A 150 -6.55 -1.58 11.62
N PRO A 151 -6.19 -2.52 10.76
CA PRO A 151 -7.00 -3.57 10.13
C PRO A 151 -6.80 -4.96 10.77
N VAL A 152 -6.54 -5.07 12.08
CA VAL A 152 -6.32 -6.36 12.76
C VAL A 152 -7.48 -7.35 12.54
N PRO A 153 -8.77 -6.95 12.65
CA PRO A 153 -9.88 -7.88 12.40
C PRO A 153 -9.89 -8.40 10.96
N LEU A 154 -9.69 -7.54 9.95
CA LEU A 154 -9.61 -7.93 8.54
C LEU A 154 -8.50 -8.96 8.31
N LEU A 155 -7.28 -8.68 8.80
CA LEU A 155 -6.13 -9.56 8.61
C LEU A 155 -6.30 -10.89 9.33
N THR A 156 -6.86 -10.87 10.54
CA THR A 156 -7.18 -12.10 11.30
C THR A 156 -8.17 -12.96 10.52
N GLN A 157 -9.25 -12.37 10.01
CA GLN A 157 -10.23 -13.10 9.20
C GLN A 157 -9.62 -13.66 7.92
N TYR A 158 -8.76 -12.87 7.24
CA TYR A 158 -8.03 -13.36 6.08
C TYR A 158 -7.19 -14.59 6.40
N LEU A 159 -6.43 -14.60 7.50
CA LEU A 159 -5.61 -15.73 7.92
C LEU A 159 -6.46 -16.95 8.28
N LEU A 160 -7.59 -16.78 8.95
CA LEU A 160 -8.54 -17.86 9.25
C LEU A 160 -9.10 -18.48 7.97
N ASN A 161 -9.46 -17.66 6.98
CA ASN A 161 -9.94 -18.13 5.68
C ASN A 161 -8.86 -18.92 4.91
N VAL A 162 -7.60 -18.51 5.00
CA VAL A 162 -6.47 -19.23 4.38
C VAL A 162 -6.22 -20.57 5.08
N ALA A 163 -6.29 -20.58 6.41
CA ALA A 163 -6.11 -21.81 7.21
C ALA A 163 -7.22 -22.85 6.93
N ALA A 164 -8.48 -22.41 6.84
CA ALA A 164 -9.60 -23.29 6.54
C ALA A 164 -9.46 -23.99 5.18
N LYS A 165 -9.02 -23.28 4.14
CA LYS A 165 -8.81 -23.87 2.81
C LYS A 165 -7.72 -24.94 2.76
N LYS A 166 -6.70 -24.84 3.62
CA LYS A 166 -5.62 -25.85 3.71
C LYS A 166 -6.02 -27.11 4.45
N SER A 167 -7.12 -27.09 5.21
CA SER A 167 -7.63 -28.28 5.92
C SER A 167 -8.57 -29.14 5.07
N ASP A 168 -9.03 -28.61 3.92
CA ASP A 168 -9.96 -29.30 3.00
C ASP A 168 -9.21 -29.98 1.81
N ASP A 169 -7.89 -29.72 1.69
CA ASP A 169 -6.96 -30.39 0.74
C ASP A 169 -6.16 -31.49 1.44
#